data_934cf142a1555d8d6efc3f4b8119fd64
#
_entry.id   934cf142a1555d8d6efc3f4b8119fd64
#
_cell.length_a   1.000
_cell.length_b   1.000
_cell.length_c   1.000
_cell.angle_alpha   90.00
_cell.angle_beta   90.00
_cell.angle_gamma   90.00
#
_symmetry.space_group_name_H-M   'P 1'
#
loop_
_entity.id
_entity.type
_entity.pdbx_description
1 polymer ?
#
loop_
_entity_poly.entity_id
_entity_poly.type
_entity_poly.pdbx_seq_one_letter_code
_entity_poly.pdbx_strand_id
1 'polypeptide(L)'
;MRSAIRGTGDNGCVGTSADSGDSKYARGTRSYTMSRIRGKDTSIERLVRSYLFARGFRFRKNDRRYPGHPDIVLPKYHTIVFVNGCFWHMHEGCPKFKMPGSNVGFWTAKLTRNRERDGAQHEQLRAMGWRVIDV
;
A
#
# COMPACT_ATOMS: atom_id res chain seq x y z
N MET A 1 -36.58 36.05 -3.91
CA MET A 1 -37.21 35.04 -3.05
C MET A 1 -36.20 34.00 -2.66
N ARG A 2 -35.83 33.96 -1.45
CA ARG A 2 -34.87 33.01 -0.98
C ARG A 2 -35.42 32.15 0.09
N SER A 3 -35.51 30.88 -0.09
CA SER A 3 -35.70 29.93 0.97
C SER A 3 -34.34 29.44 1.46
N ALA A 4 -33.98 29.85 2.63
CA ALA A 4 -32.85 29.30 3.30
C ALA A 4 -33.26 27.99 3.96
N ILE A 5 -32.85 26.91 3.38
CA ILE A 5 -32.99 25.62 4.04
C ILE A 5 -31.76 25.45 4.93
N ARG A 6 -31.95 25.67 6.20
CA ARG A 6 -30.97 25.29 7.19
C ARG A 6 -31.11 23.80 7.44
N GLY A 7 -30.26 23.04 6.79
CA GLY A 7 -30.04 21.67 7.18
C GLY A 7 -29.22 21.66 8.45
N THR A 8 -29.82 21.60 9.57
CA THR A 8 -29.13 21.25 10.79
C THR A 8 -28.87 19.76 10.75
N GLY A 9 -27.75 19.39 10.15
CA GLY A 9 -27.25 18.06 10.30
C GLY A 9 -26.70 17.87 11.69
N ASP A 10 -27.54 17.44 12.55
CA ASP A 10 -27.15 17.04 13.88
C ASP A 10 -26.45 15.68 13.78
N ASN A 11 -25.14 15.72 13.53
CA ASN A 11 -24.30 14.54 13.67
C ASN A 11 -24.01 14.34 15.14
N GLY A 12 -25.00 13.91 15.85
CA GLY A 12 -24.83 13.38 17.18
C GLY A 12 -23.97 12.15 17.10
N CYS A 13 -22.69 12.33 17.30
CA CYS A 13 -21.83 11.23 17.68
C CYS A 13 -22.29 10.74 19.04
N VAL A 14 -23.19 9.79 19.03
CA VAL A 14 -23.54 9.08 20.23
C VAL A 14 -22.31 8.37 20.73
N GLY A 15 -21.79 8.84 21.85
CA GLY A 15 -20.69 8.20 22.52
C GLY A 15 -21.07 6.77 22.82
N THR A 16 -20.48 5.88 22.11
CA THR A 16 -20.65 4.47 22.36
C THR A 16 -20.02 4.11 23.68
N SER A 17 -20.82 3.48 24.51
CA SER A 17 -20.40 2.78 25.69
C SER A 17 -19.07 2.05 25.46
N ALA A 18 -18.16 2.24 26.40
CA ALA A 18 -16.91 1.50 26.45
C ALA A 18 -17.22 0.01 26.52
N ASP A 19 -17.08 -0.65 25.40
CA ASP A 19 -16.99 -2.10 25.39
C ASP A 19 -15.62 -2.47 25.92
N SER A 20 -15.58 -2.96 27.12
CA SER A 20 -14.39 -3.51 27.77
C SER A 20 -14.07 -4.90 27.25
N GLY A 21 -14.33 -5.13 25.98
CA GLY A 21 -13.88 -6.31 25.27
C GLY A 21 -12.38 -6.27 25.12
N ASP A 22 -11.74 -7.36 25.51
CA ASP A 22 -10.32 -7.59 25.36
C ASP A 22 -9.91 -7.33 23.90
N SER A 23 -9.42 -6.12 23.66
CA SER A 23 -9.16 -5.66 22.30
C SER A 23 -7.98 -6.40 21.71
N LYS A 24 -8.23 -7.23 20.70
CA LYS A 24 -7.15 -7.86 19.92
C LYS A 24 -6.14 -6.85 19.33
N TYR A 25 -6.44 -5.58 19.45
CA TYR A 25 -5.62 -4.45 19.03
C TYR A 25 -4.95 -3.72 20.20
N ALA A 26 -4.83 -4.34 21.36
CA ALA A 26 -4.10 -3.74 22.48
C ALA A 26 -2.66 -3.40 22.10
N ARG A 27 -2.15 -2.27 22.61
CA ARG A 27 -0.77 -1.83 22.36
C ARG A 27 0.21 -2.93 22.74
N GLY A 28 1.22 -3.14 21.90
CA GLY A 28 2.24 -4.18 22.12
C GLY A 28 1.88 -5.54 21.51
N THR A 29 0.66 -5.74 21.06
CA THR A 29 0.30 -6.96 20.35
C THR A 29 0.73 -6.89 18.87
N ARG A 30 1.00 -8.05 18.29
CA ARG A 30 1.30 -8.14 16.86
C ARG A 30 0.15 -7.64 15.99
N SER A 31 -1.09 -7.91 16.38
CA SER A 31 -2.28 -7.40 15.70
C SER A 31 -2.32 -5.88 15.69
N TYR A 32 -1.97 -5.25 16.80
CA TYR A 32 -1.85 -3.80 16.89
C TYR A 32 -0.78 -3.26 15.92
N THR A 33 0.40 -3.87 15.92
CA THR A 33 1.49 -3.47 15.02
C THR A 33 1.07 -3.61 13.56
N MET A 34 0.45 -4.73 13.20
CA MET A 34 0.00 -4.98 11.83
C MET A 34 -1.13 -4.03 11.39
N SER A 35 -2.02 -3.64 12.31
CA SER A 35 -3.10 -2.67 12.00
C SER A 35 -2.55 -1.27 11.70
N ARG A 36 -1.35 -0.95 12.16
CA ARG A 36 -0.68 0.33 11.94
C ARG A 36 0.13 0.39 10.65
N ILE A 37 0.36 -0.74 10.01
CA ILE A 37 1.08 -0.78 8.74
C ILE A 37 0.21 -0.18 7.65
N ARG A 38 0.64 0.94 7.11
CA ARG A 38 -0.06 1.61 6.02
C ARG A 38 0.21 0.87 4.71
N GLY A 39 -0.86 0.57 3.98
CA GLY A 39 -0.75 0.01 2.64
C GLY A 39 -0.45 1.03 1.55
N LYS A 40 -0.46 2.32 1.89
CA LYS A 40 -0.21 3.43 0.96
C LYS A 40 0.50 4.57 1.67
N ASP A 41 1.18 5.40 0.90
CA ASP A 41 1.91 6.56 1.41
C ASP A 41 2.90 6.20 2.53
N THR A 42 3.58 5.07 2.36
CA THR A 42 4.64 4.67 3.27
C THR A 42 5.81 5.66 3.22
N SER A 43 6.66 5.64 4.22
CA SER A 43 7.84 6.52 4.26
C SER A 43 8.76 6.31 3.04
N ILE A 44 8.88 5.07 2.58
CA ILE A 44 9.68 4.71 1.41
C ILE A 44 9.06 5.30 0.13
N GLU A 45 7.75 5.15 -0.06
CA GLU A 45 7.05 5.74 -1.20
C GLU A 45 7.20 7.26 -1.24
N ARG A 46 7.07 7.89 -0.10
CA ARG A 46 7.25 9.36 0.02
C ARG A 46 8.67 9.78 -0.31
N LEU A 47 9.67 9.04 0.14
CA LEU A 47 11.07 9.28 -0.16
C LEU A 47 11.35 9.17 -1.66
N VAL A 48 10.89 8.10 -2.30
CA VAL A 48 11.05 7.89 -3.73
C VAL A 48 10.37 8.99 -4.53
N ARG A 49 9.13 9.36 -4.17
CA ARG A 49 8.40 10.45 -4.83
C ARG A 49 9.12 11.79 -4.67
N SER A 50 9.60 12.09 -3.49
CA SER A 50 10.35 13.32 -3.22
C SER A 50 11.63 13.39 -4.04
N TYR A 51 12.35 12.29 -4.13
CA TYR A 51 13.55 12.19 -4.95
C TYR A 51 13.26 12.41 -6.44
N LEU A 52 12.23 11.77 -6.97
CA LEU A 52 11.84 11.94 -8.37
C LEU A 52 11.39 13.37 -8.65
N PHE A 53 10.60 13.96 -7.77
CA PHE A 53 10.13 15.33 -7.91
C PHE A 53 11.29 16.34 -7.89
N ALA A 54 12.26 16.15 -7.00
CA ALA A 54 13.46 16.99 -6.92
C ALA A 54 14.32 16.91 -8.18
N ARG A 55 14.27 15.78 -8.90
CA ARG A 55 14.95 15.58 -10.19
C ARG A 55 14.16 16.11 -11.39
N GLY A 56 13.01 16.72 -11.17
CA GLY A 56 12.18 17.31 -12.23
C GLY A 56 11.20 16.33 -12.88
N PHE A 57 11.09 15.12 -12.38
CA PHE A 57 10.11 14.15 -12.87
C PHE A 57 8.71 14.51 -12.42
N ARG A 58 7.74 14.38 -13.33
CA ARG A 58 6.32 14.50 -13.02
C ARG A 58 5.67 13.13 -13.11
N PHE A 59 4.94 12.77 -12.09
CA PHE A 59 4.36 11.43 -11.94
C PHE A 59 2.94 11.49 -11.40
N ARG A 60 2.22 10.38 -11.61
CA ARG A 60 0.93 10.11 -10.97
C ARG A 60 1.14 9.06 -9.88
N LYS A 61 0.48 9.23 -8.77
CA LYS A 61 0.57 8.31 -7.64
C LYS A 61 -0.67 7.43 -7.55
N ASN A 62 -0.47 6.17 -7.14
CA ASN A 62 -1.56 5.22 -6.86
C ASN A 62 -2.58 5.12 -8.00
N ASP A 63 -2.10 4.99 -9.23
CA ASP A 63 -2.96 4.94 -10.40
C ASP A 63 -3.60 3.55 -10.54
N ARG A 64 -4.92 3.50 -10.44
CA ARG A 64 -5.71 2.27 -10.52
C ARG A 64 -6.02 1.81 -11.93
N ARG A 65 -5.70 2.60 -12.94
CA ARG A 65 -5.98 2.27 -14.34
C ARG A 65 -5.05 1.20 -14.89
N TYR A 66 -3.94 0.96 -14.23
CA TYR A 66 -2.93 -0.03 -14.62
C TYR A 66 -2.99 -1.28 -13.76
N PRO A 67 -2.67 -2.46 -14.32
CA PRO A 67 -2.56 -3.69 -13.54
C PRO A 67 -1.60 -3.53 -12.36
N GLY A 68 -1.99 -4.06 -11.20
CA GLY A 68 -1.16 -4.01 -10.00
C GLY A 68 -1.22 -2.72 -9.19
N HIS A 69 -1.99 -1.73 -9.62
CA HIS A 69 -2.13 -0.44 -8.94
C HIS A 69 -0.77 0.19 -8.60
N PRO A 70 0.04 0.55 -9.61
CA PRO A 70 1.39 1.03 -9.39
C PRO A 70 1.42 2.28 -8.50
N ASP A 71 2.44 2.36 -7.67
CA ASP A 71 2.60 3.47 -6.74
C ASP A 71 2.97 4.77 -7.45
N ILE A 72 3.76 4.66 -8.52
CA ILE A 72 4.24 5.79 -9.30
C ILE A 72 4.14 5.46 -10.80
N VAL A 73 3.53 6.35 -11.55
CA VAL A 73 3.46 6.27 -13.02
C VAL A 73 4.12 7.50 -13.62
N LEU A 74 5.08 7.29 -14.48
CA LEU A 74 5.79 8.34 -15.23
C LEU A 74 5.34 8.30 -16.69
N PRO A 75 4.25 8.99 -17.07
CA PRO A 75 3.67 8.87 -18.42
C PRO A 75 4.63 9.32 -19.51
N LYS A 76 5.37 10.37 -19.28
CA LYS A 76 6.34 10.92 -20.24
C LYS A 76 7.45 9.92 -20.61
N TYR A 77 7.80 9.05 -19.67
CA TYR A 77 8.91 8.09 -19.83
C TYR A 77 8.41 6.65 -20.04
N HIS A 78 7.11 6.45 -20.13
CA HIS A 78 6.50 5.11 -20.17
C HIS A 78 7.08 4.17 -19.11
N THR A 79 7.25 4.69 -17.90
CA THR A 79 7.84 3.97 -16.77
C THR A 79 6.87 3.90 -15.62
N ILE A 80 6.79 2.73 -15.02
CA ILE A 80 5.98 2.46 -13.84
C ILE A 80 6.91 1.98 -12.73
N VAL A 81 6.74 2.52 -11.54
CA VAL A 81 7.53 2.18 -10.37
C VAL A 81 6.63 1.60 -9.29
N PHE A 82 6.97 0.40 -8.85
CA PHE A 82 6.39 -0.21 -7.67
C PHE A 82 7.33 -0.03 -6.49
N VAL A 83 6.80 0.49 -5.40
CA VAL A 83 7.54 0.65 -4.15
C VAL A 83 7.05 -0.41 -3.18
N ASN A 84 7.80 -1.48 -3.10
CA ASN A 84 7.41 -2.67 -2.37
C ASN A 84 8.34 -2.93 -1.19
N GLY A 85 7.74 -3.20 -0.03
CA GLY A 85 8.53 -3.61 1.13
C GLY A 85 9.11 -5.02 0.96
N CYS A 86 10.33 -5.23 1.40
CA CYS A 86 11.05 -6.53 1.30
C CYS A 86 10.25 -7.72 1.85
N PHE A 87 9.42 -7.50 2.85
CA PHE A 87 8.58 -8.53 3.45
C PHE A 87 7.56 -9.10 2.46
N TRP A 88 6.89 -8.23 1.70
CA TRP A 88 5.81 -8.66 0.79
C TRP A 88 6.31 -9.33 -0.48
N HIS A 89 7.56 -9.09 -0.86
CA HIS A 89 8.17 -9.63 -2.07
C HIS A 89 9.08 -10.84 -1.85
N MET A 90 9.22 -11.31 -0.62
CA MET A 90 10.12 -12.43 -0.30
C MET A 90 11.49 -12.26 -0.98
N HIS A 91 12.14 -11.12 -0.78
CA HIS A 91 13.47 -10.89 -1.31
C HIS A 91 14.44 -11.93 -0.77
N GLU A 92 14.88 -12.82 -1.63
CA GLU A 92 15.89 -13.82 -1.27
C GLU A 92 17.20 -13.13 -0.91
N GLY A 93 17.80 -13.55 0.21
CA GLY A 93 19.04 -12.99 0.70
C GLY A 93 18.95 -11.58 1.31
N CYS A 94 17.77 -11.02 1.44
CA CYS A 94 17.59 -9.71 2.05
C CYS A 94 17.62 -9.78 3.58
N PRO A 95 18.54 -9.08 4.26
CA PRO A 95 18.63 -9.11 5.72
C PRO A 95 17.40 -8.50 6.41
N LYS A 96 16.60 -7.72 5.69
CA LYS A 96 15.36 -7.12 6.19
C LYS A 96 14.15 -8.04 6.04
N PHE A 97 14.27 -9.09 5.23
CA PHE A 97 13.22 -10.10 5.11
C PHE A 97 13.34 -11.13 6.23
N LYS A 98 12.32 -11.21 7.05
CA LYS A 98 12.25 -12.20 8.13
C LYS A 98 10.90 -12.88 8.10
N MET A 99 10.92 -14.19 7.86
CA MET A 99 9.71 -15.00 7.90
C MET A 99 9.12 -15.00 9.32
N PRO A 100 7.82 -14.80 9.48
CA PRO A 100 7.17 -14.91 10.77
C PRO A 100 7.37 -16.30 11.37
N GLY A 101 7.66 -16.38 12.67
CA GLY A 101 7.85 -17.65 13.37
C GLY A 101 6.56 -18.42 13.65
N SER A 102 5.40 -17.80 13.49
CA SER A 102 4.08 -18.43 13.66
C SER A 102 3.30 -18.43 12.35
N ASN A 103 2.47 -19.45 12.14
CA ASN A 103 1.68 -19.61 10.92
C ASN A 103 2.52 -19.55 9.63
N VAL A 104 3.67 -20.22 9.64
CA VAL A 104 4.62 -20.20 8.52
C VAL A 104 3.96 -20.64 7.21
N GLY A 105 3.16 -21.71 7.25
CA GLY A 105 2.44 -22.21 6.07
C GLY A 105 1.50 -21.19 5.46
N PHE A 106 0.74 -20.49 6.30
CA PHE A 106 -0.16 -19.41 5.86
C PHE A 106 0.61 -18.26 5.21
N TRP A 107 1.67 -17.81 5.84
CA TRP A 107 2.48 -16.71 5.33
C TRP A 107 3.22 -17.07 4.05
N THR A 108 3.75 -18.27 3.97
CA THR A 108 4.41 -18.76 2.75
C THR A 108 3.44 -18.77 1.58
N ALA A 109 2.26 -19.37 1.76
CA ALA A 109 1.24 -19.41 0.71
C ALA A 109 0.80 -18.00 0.27
N LYS A 110 0.59 -17.10 1.22
CA LYS A 110 0.17 -15.72 0.95
C LYS A 110 1.25 -14.94 0.19
N LEU A 111 2.49 -15.02 0.62
CA LEU A 111 3.60 -14.31 0.00
C LEU A 111 3.91 -14.87 -1.40
N THR A 112 3.84 -16.17 -1.58
CA THR A 112 4.01 -16.81 -2.89
C THR A 112 2.94 -16.33 -3.87
N ARG A 113 1.66 -16.32 -3.48
CA ARG A 113 0.58 -15.78 -4.30
C ARG A 113 0.80 -14.30 -4.67
N ASN A 114 1.26 -13.50 -3.74
CA ASN A 114 1.56 -12.11 -4.01
C ASN A 114 2.65 -11.99 -5.08
N ARG A 115 3.74 -12.75 -4.93
CA ARG A 115 4.85 -12.77 -5.88
C ARG A 115 4.41 -13.19 -7.29
N GLU A 116 3.61 -14.24 -7.39
CA GLU A 116 3.07 -14.73 -8.68
C GLU A 116 2.17 -13.69 -9.34
N ARG A 117 1.26 -13.10 -8.56
CA ARG A 117 0.36 -12.04 -9.04
C ARG A 117 1.14 -10.81 -9.50
N ASP A 118 2.11 -10.38 -8.73
CA ASP A 118 2.93 -9.22 -9.07
C ASP A 118 3.73 -9.49 -10.35
N GLY A 119 4.31 -10.68 -10.48
CA GLY A 119 4.99 -11.10 -11.71
C GLY A 119 4.08 -11.05 -12.94
N ALA A 120 2.87 -11.58 -12.84
CA ALA A 120 1.90 -11.54 -13.93
C ALA A 120 1.50 -10.10 -14.30
N GLN A 121 1.31 -9.24 -13.31
CA GLN A 121 0.99 -7.83 -13.52
C GLN A 121 2.14 -7.08 -14.19
N HIS A 122 3.37 -7.34 -13.80
CA HIS A 122 4.55 -6.75 -14.41
C HIS A 122 4.69 -7.18 -15.88
N GLU A 123 4.41 -8.45 -16.20
CA GLU A 123 4.42 -8.93 -17.58
C GLU A 123 3.33 -8.25 -18.43
N GLN A 124 2.14 -8.07 -17.89
CA GLN A 124 1.07 -7.33 -18.57
C GLN A 124 1.49 -5.88 -18.87
N LEU A 125 2.11 -5.20 -17.92
CA LEU A 125 2.60 -3.84 -18.12
C LEU A 125 3.71 -3.76 -19.16
N ARG A 126 4.63 -4.71 -19.16
CA ARG A 126 5.69 -4.79 -20.19
C ARG A 126 5.10 -5.05 -21.57
N ALA A 127 4.10 -5.90 -21.66
CA ALA A 127 3.37 -6.14 -22.92
C ALA A 127 2.64 -4.89 -23.43
N MET A 128 2.24 -3.99 -22.53
CA MET A 128 1.67 -2.68 -22.89
C MET A 128 2.72 -1.63 -23.30
N GLY A 129 3.99 -1.98 -23.29
CA GLY A 129 5.08 -1.08 -23.64
C GLY A 129 5.64 -0.25 -22.48
N TRP A 130 5.28 -0.60 -21.24
CA TRP A 130 5.78 0.09 -20.05
C TRP A 130 7.04 -0.55 -19.51
N ARG A 131 7.95 0.31 -19.04
CA ARG A 131 9.10 -0.12 -18.25
C ARG A 131 8.67 -0.25 -16.80
N VAL A 132 8.93 -1.39 -16.21
CA VAL A 132 8.59 -1.68 -14.80
C VAL A 132 9.85 -1.67 -13.96
N ILE A 133 9.81 -0.92 -12.86
CA ILE A 133 10.89 -0.80 -11.88
C ILE A 133 10.33 -1.15 -10.51
N ASP A 134 10.99 -2.05 -9.81
CA ASP A 134 10.73 -2.38 -8.43
C ASP A 134 11.78 -1.75 -7.52
N VAL A 135 11.31 -1.11 -6.46
CA VAL A 135 12.18 -0.44 -5.47
C VAL A 135 12.00 -1.06 -4.09
#